data_eca5e62da4c5ffe1701e5f842e1ca3fe
#
_entry.id   eca5e62da4c5ffe1701e5f842e1ca3fe
#
_cell.length_a   1.000
_cell.length_b   1.000
_cell.length_c   1.000
_cell.angle_alpha   90.00
_cell.angle_beta   90.00
_cell.angle_gamma   90.00
#
_symmetry.space_group_name_H-M   'P 1'
#
loop_
_entity.id
_entity.type
_entity.pdbx_description
1 polymer ?
#
loop_
_entity_poly.entity_id
_entity_poly.type
_entity_poly.pdbx_seq_one_letter_code
_entity_poly.pdbx_strand_id
1 'polypeptide(L)'
;IEYDRKVRATLCCRVSPESRPYSGINATNGISRAEHWPNIWISDPSQTLPQHLTLNWKSPQTISEIRLTFDTDLCAPDRCYGWPREAHRFVFPAPECVKDYRVVYRSGDNWKELLSVDDNYHRHCIHRLEISIETEELRVEVLNTHGVNTARIYEIRVY
;
A
#
# COMPACT_ATOMS: atom_id res chain seq x y z
N ILE A 1 -30.41 26.50 2.84
CA ILE A 1 -29.62 26.43 1.59
C ILE A 1 -30.07 25.15 0.91
N GLU A 2 -30.93 25.35 -0.12
CA GLU A 2 -31.48 24.25 -0.92
C GLU A 2 -30.40 23.83 -1.91
N TYR A 3 -29.81 22.62 -1.72
CA TYR A 3 -28.89 22.04 -2.69
C TYR A 3 -29.72 21.57 -3.91
N ASP A 4 -29.66 22.34 -4.96
CA ASP A 4 -30.24 21.98 -6.27
C ASP A 4 -29.47 20.77 -6.84
N ARG A 5 -29.99 19.55 -6.60
CA ARG A 5 -29.52 18.31 -7.19
C ARG A 5 -29.94 18.20 -8.65
N LYS A 6 -29.53 19.12 -9.47
CA LYS A 6 -29.57 18.88 -10.90
C LYS A 6 -28.51 17.86 -11.24
N VAL A 7 -28.96 16.64 -11.52
CA VAL A 7 -28.12 15.61 -12.12
C VAL A 7 -27.65 16.17 -13.46
N ARG A 8 -26.43 16.72 -13.46
CA ARG A 8 -25.78 17.14 -14.69
C ARG A 8 -25.32 15.88 -15.38
N ALA A 9 -25.70 15.70 -16.63
CA ALA A 9 -25.16 14.64 -17.45
C ALA A 9 -23.63 14.72 -17.43
N THR A 10 -22.99 13.67 -16.97
CA THR A 10 -21.52 13.60 -16.97
C THR A 10 -21.06 13.38 -18.40
N LEU A 11 -20.26 14.28 -18.93
CA LEU A 11 -19.57 14.05 -20.18
C LEU A 11 -18.63 12.86 -20.01
N CYS A 12 -18.89 11.77 -20.76
CA CYS A 12 -17.93 10.70 -20.88
C CYS A 12 -16.71 11.22 -21.63
N CYS A 13 -15.58 11.38 -20.93
CA CYS A 13 -14.32 11.75 -21.55
C CYS A 13 -13.32 10.61 -21.41
N ARG A 14 -12.46 10.46 -22.43
CA ARG A 14 -11.26 9.62 -22.30
C ARG A 14 -10.15 10.50 -21.78
N VAL A 15 -9.61 10.14 -20.61
CA VAL A 15 -8.48 10.85 -20.02
C VAL A 15 -7.18 10.27 -20.55
N SER A 16 -6.26 11.11 -20.97
CA SER A 16 -4.92 10.72 -21.40
C SER A 16 -3.87 11.56 -20.65
N PRO A 17 -2.87 10.93 -20.01
CA PRO A 17 -2.72 9.49 -19.82
C PRO A 17 -3.83 8.91 -18.97
N GLU A 18 -4.09 7.60 -19.12
CA GLU A 18 -5.14 6.90 -18.37
C GLU A 18 -4.92 7.05 -16.86
N SER A 19 -5.93 7.55 -16.18
CA SER A 19 -5.90 7.68 -14.72
C SER A 19 -6.06 6.30 -14.09
N ARG A 20 -5.07 5.87 -13.32
CA ARG A 20 -5.08 4.62 -12.54
C ARG A 20 -5.14 4.98 -11.07
N PRO A 21 -6.32 5.02 -10.45
CA PRO A 21 -6.48 5.56 -9.10
C PRO A 21 -5.67 4.82 -8.04
N TYR A 22 -5.41 3.53 -8.22
CA TYR A 22 -4.70 2.70 -7.23
C TYR A 22 -3.36 2.15 -7.75
N SER A 23 -2.71 2.88 -8.65
CA SER A 23 -1.46 2.42 -9.26
C SER A 23 -0.28 2.40 -8.29
N GLY A 24 0.76 1.62 -8.65
CA GLY A 24 1.97 1.48 -7.82
C GLY A 24 2.73 2.79 -7.59
N ILE A 25 2.59 3.78 -8.48
CA ILE A 25 3.22 5.09 -8.30
C ILE A 25 2.74 5.81 -7.03
N ASN A 26 1.54 5.51 -6.56
CA ASN A 26 1.01 6.10 -5.34
C ASN A 26 1.83 5.70 -4.12
N ALA A 27 2.42 4.51 -4.11
CA ALA A 27 3.27 4.05 -3.01
C ALA A 27 4.65 4.74 -2.96
N THR A 28 4.99 5.56 -3.94
CA THR A 28 6.29 6.26 -4.03
C THR A 28 6.16 7.77 -4.16
N ASN A 29 4.95 8.31 -4.02
CA ASN A 29 4.68 9.75 -4.20
C ASN A 29 5.00 10.60 -2.96
N GLY A 30 5.43 10.01 -1.85
CA GLY A 30 5.75 10.70 -0.60
C GLY A 30 4.57 11.02 0.30
N ILE A 31 3.37 10.52 -0.03
CA ILE A 31 2.14 10.74 0.75
C ILE A 31 1.77 9.43 1.44
N SER A 32 1.86 9.41 2.76
CA SER A 32 1.62 8.21 3.57
C SER A 32 0.22 8.15 4.21
N ARG A 33 -0.69 9.02 3.79
CA ARG A 33 -2.06 9.11 4.31
C ARG A 33 -3.06 9.24 3.17
N ALA A 34 -4.29 8.83 3.45
CA ALA A 34 -5.40 9.21 2.60
C ALA A 34 -5.61 10.73 2.70
N GLU A 35 -5.72 11.36 1.56
CA GLU A 35 -6.00 12.76 1.37
C GLU A 35 -7.30 12.90 0.55
N HIS A 36 -7.51 14.03 -0.11
CA HIS A 36 -8.65 14.22 -1.02
C HIS A 36 -8.59 13.34 -2.29
N TRP A 37 -7.51 12.61 -2.46
CA TRP A 37 -7.21 11.79 -3.63
C TRP A 37 -6.76 10.39 -3.22
N PRO A 38 -7.11 9.34 -3.97
CA PRO A 38 -6.61 7.99 -3.68
C PRO A 38 -5.11 7.92 -3.94
N ASN A 39 -4.31 8.01 -2.89
CA ASN A 39 -2.85 7.98 -2.89
C ASN A 39 -2.32 6.68 -2.28
N ILE A 40 -2.97 5.59 -2.55
CA ILE A 40 -2.62 4.25 -2.10
C ILE A 40 -2.44 3.33 -3.31
N TRP A 41 -1.50 2.40 -3.23
CA TRP A 41 -1.50 1.24 -4.10
C TRP A 41 -2.43 0.17 -3.54
N ILE A 42 -3.30 -0.33 -4.40
CA ILE A 42 -4.13 -1.51 -4.12
C ILE A 42 -3.84 -2.53 -5.22
N SER A 43 -3.57 -3.76 -4.81
CA SER A 43 -3.34 -4.86 -5.75
C SER A 43 -4.62 -5.22 -6.51
N ASP A 44 -4.48 -6.01 -7.56
CA ASP A 44 -5.59 -6.41 -8.42
C ASP A 44 -6.64 -7.21 -7.62
N PRO A 45 -7.87 -6.70 -7.44
CA PRO A 45 -8.91 -7.39 -6.69
C PRO A 45 -9.44 -8.65 -7.37
N SER A 46 -9.15 -8.85 -8.66
CA SER A 46 -9.51 -10.06 -9.39
C SER A 46 -8.57 -11.24 -9.12
N GLN A 47 -7.44 -10.98 -8.46
CA GLN A 47 -6.44 -11.97 -8.11
C GLN A 47 -6.41 -12.19 -6.60
N THR A 48 -5.99 -13.38 -6.20
CA THR A 48 -5.76 -13.71 -4.80
C THR A 48 -4.36 -13.32 -4.36
N LEU A 49 -4.14 -13.21 -3.04
CA LEU A 49 -2.80 -13.15 -2.49
C LEU A 49 -2.07 -14.50 -2.70
N PRO A 50 -0.75 -14.50 -2.87
CA PRO A 50 0.16 -13.37 -2.74
C PRO A 50 0.17 -12.44 -3.96
N GLN A 51 0.33 -11.14 -3.70
CA GLN A 51 0.53 -10.13 -4.74
C GLN A 51 1.70 -9.22 -4.38
N HIS A 52 2.26 -8.53 -5.35
CA HIS A 52 3.50 -7.78 -5.14
C HIS A 52 3.51 -6.41 -5.83
N LEU A 53 4.33 -5.53 -5.27
CA LEU A 53 4.72 -4.27 -5.87
C LEU A 53 6.24 -4.24 -6.05
N THR A 54 6.69 -3.95 -7.27
CA THR A 54 8.13 -3.89 -7.62
C THR A 54 8.55 -2.45 -7.87
N LEU A 55 9.64 -2.04 -7.25
CA LEU A 55 10.37 -0.81 -7.52
C LEU A 55 11.51 -1.13 -8.48
N ASN A 56 11.68 -0.31 -9.51
CA ASN A 56 12.73 -0.46 -10.51
C ASN A 56 13.50 0.85 -10.66
N TRP A 57 14.82 0.77 -10.70
CA TRP A 57 15.70 1.89 -10.93
C TRP A 57 16.50 1.71 -12.21
N LYS A 58 16.90 2.83 -12.83
CA LYS A 58 17.72 2.82 -14.06
C LYS A 58 19.16 2.38 -13.83
N SER A 59 19.61 2.44 -12.58
CA SER A 59 20.95 2.04 -12.15
C SER A 59 20.85 1.45 -10.75
N PRO A 60 21.79 0.57 -10.36
CA PRO A 60 21.80 0.00 -9.04
C PRO A 60 21.77 1.05 -7.93
N GLN A 61 20.99 0.80 -6.91
CA GLN A 61 20.88 1.63 -5.71
C GLN A 61 21.39 0.86 -4.51
N THR A 62 22.13 1.56 -3.65
CA THR A 62 22.54 1.01 -2.36
C THR A 62 21.45 1.24 -1.35
N ILE A 63 20.91 0.17 -0.78
CA ILE A 63 19.79 0.22 0.16
C ILE A 63 20.26 -0.28 1.53
N SER A 64 20.03 0.54 2.56
CA SER A 64 20.35 0.24 3.96
C SER A 64 19.13 0.23 4.88
N GLU A 65 18.03 0.89 4.47
CA GLU A 65 16.80 0.93 5.25
C GLU A 65 15.59 0.92 4.32
N ILE A 66 14.55 0.19 4.72
CA ILE A 66 13.27 0.12 4.03
C ILE A 66 12.17 0.52 5.01
N ARG A 67 11.32 1.46 4.61
CA ARG A 67 10.14 1.86 5.37
C ARG A 67 8.89 1.57 4.58
N LEU A 68 7.96 0.90 5.23
CA LEU A 68 6.66 0.54 4.67
C LEU A 68 5.55 1.20 5.49
N THR A 69 4.54 1.72 4.79
CA THR A 69 3.32 2.23 5.40
C THR A 69 2.14 1.49 4.80
N PHE A 70 1.52 0.64 5.61
CA PHE A 70 0.36 -0.16 5.23
C PHE A 70 -0.97 0.58 5.48
N ASP A 71 -2.03 0.08 4.88
CA ASP A 71 -3.38 0.55 5.18
C ASP A 71 -3.86 -0.04 6.52
N THR A 72 -4.43 0.80 7.34
CA THR A 72 -5.13 0.43 8.58
C THR A 72 -6.49 1.11 8.63
N ASP A 73 -6.99 1.51 7.47
CA ASP A 73 -8.30 2.14 7.28
C ASP A 73 -8.54 3.34 8.20
N LEU A 74 -7.51 4.19 8.34
CA LEU A 74 -7.58 5.39 9.17
C LEU A 74 -8.66 6.39 8.75
N CYS A 75 -9.19 6.23 7.53
CA CYS A 75 -10.18 7.12 6.94
C CYS A 75 -11.57 6.53 6.91
N ALA A 76 -11.79 5.34 7.49
CA ALA A 76 -13.13 4.84 7.68
C ALA A 76 -13.91 5.79 8.58
N PRO A 77 -15.02 6.35 8.12
CA PRO A 77 -15.84 7.27 8.92
C PRO A 77 -16.22 6.68 10.28
N ASP A 78 -16.38 5.37 10.31
CA ASP A 78 -16.82 4.61 11.48
C ASP A 78 -15.70 4.35 12.49
N ARG A 79 -14.43 4.55 12.10
CA ARG A 79 -13.25 4.31 12.94
C ARG A 79 -12.60 5.58 13.45
N CYS A 80 -12.82 6.72 12.79
CA CYS A 80 -12.11 7.97 13.08
C CYS A 80 -12.75 8.84 14.17
N TYR A 81 -14.03 8.65 14.49
CA TYR A 81 -14.73 9.46 15.48
C TYR A 81 -15.61 8.59 16.35
N GLY A 82 -15.12 8.34 17.56
CA GLY A 82 -15.80 7.56 18.60
C GLY A 82 -17.05 8.21 19.17
N TRP A 83 -18.07 8.43 18.37
CA TRP A 83 -19.41 8.58 18.87
C TRP A 83 -20.10 7.22 18.80
N PRO A 84 -20.52 6.66 19.93
CA PRO A 84 -21.20 5.38 19.96
C PRO A 84 -22.64 5.54 19.47
N ARG A 85 -22.81 5.62 18.18
CA ARG A 85 -24.07 5.22 17.58
C ARG A 85 -23.92 3.78 17.15
N GLU A 86 -24.28 2.88 18.07
CA GLU A 86 -24.32 1.43 17.88
C GLU A 86 -22.92 0.82 17.65
N ALA A 87 -22.55 -0.03 18.57
CA ALA A 87 -21.33 -0.80 18.69
C ALA A 87 -20.57 -1.09 17.37
N HIS A 88 -19.95 -0.08 16.78
CA HIS A 88 -18.94 -0.29 15.77
C HIS A 88 -17.76 -0.93 16.47
N ARG A 89 -17.66 -2.24 16.33
CA ARG A 89 -16.56 -3.01 16.87
C ARG A 89 -15.30 -2.50 16.20
N PHE A 90 -14.43 -1.87 16.96
CA PHE A 90 -13.05 -1.69 16.55
C PHE A 90 -12.48 -3.09 16.27
N VAL A 91 -12.39 -3.44 15.01
CA VAL A 91 -11.71 -4.66 14.61
C VAL A 91 -10.22 -4.33 14.59
N PHE A 92 -9.49 -4.90 15.53
CA PHE A 92 -8.04 -4.79 15.58
C PHE A 92 -7.45 -6.20 15.51
N PRO A 93 -6.47 -6.43 14.67
CA PRO A 93 -5.94 -5.53 13.64
C PRO A 93 -6.97 -5.19 12.54
N ALA A 94 -6.75 -4.03 11.85
CA ALA A 94 -7.62 -3.65 10.73
C ALA A 94 -7.55 -4.71 9.63
N PRO A 95 -8.68 -5.16 9.04
CA PRO A 95 -8.70 -6.19 8.00
C PRO A 95 -7.81 -5.87 6.79
N GLU A 96 -7.64 -4.58 6.49
CA GLU A 96 -6.83 -4.06 5.39
C GLU A 96 -5.33 -4.11 5.66
N CYS A 97 -4.94 -4.24 6.94
CA CYS A 97 -3.53 -4.28 7.32
C CYS A 97 -2.86 -5.54 6.78
N VAL A 98 -1.69 -5.33 6.19
CA VAL A 98 -0.84 -6.43 5.75
C VAL A 98 -0.36 -7.20 6.96
N LYS A 99 -0.61 -8.52 6.94
CA LYS A 99 -0.26 -9.44 8.01
C LYS A 99 1.09 -10.08 7.78
N ASP A 100 1.23 -10.77 6.65
CA ASP A 100 2.43 -11.49 6.31
C ASP A 100 3.00 -10.96 5.01
N TYR A 101 4.28 -10.62 4.99
CA TYR A 101 4.95 -10.09 3.81
C TYR A 101 6.43 -10.40 3.81
N ARG A 102 7.03 -10.34 2.64
CA ARG A 102 8.48 -10.40 2.49
C ARG A 102 8.98 -9.33 1.52
N VAL A 103 10.23 -8.97 1.68
CA VAL A 103 10.93 -8.10 0.75
C VAL A 103 12.02 -8.92 0.08
N VAL A 104 12.02 -8.88 -1.25
CA VAL A 104 13.02 -9.56 -2.07
C VAL A 104 13.70 -8.54 -2.98
N TYR A 105 14.93 -8.80 -3.36
CA TYR A 105 15.69 -7.95 -4.27
C TYR A 105 16.29 -8.75 -5.41
N ARG A 106 16.56 -8.09 -6.53
CA ARG A 106 17.19 -8.71 -7.69
C ARG A 106 18.69 -8.83 -7.49
N SER A 107 19.23 -10.04 -7.62
CA SER A 107 20.67 -10.32 -7.57
C SER A 107 21.04 -11.16 -8.79
N GLY A 108 21.52 -10.50 -9.84
CA GLY A 108 21.65 -11.11 -11.18
C GLY A 108 20.28 -11.55 -11.70
N ASP A 109 20.19 -12.81 -12.13
CA ASP A 109 18.93 -13.35 -12.67
C ASP A 109 17.96 -13.89 -11.61
N ASN A 110 18.32 -13.82 -10.33
CA ASN A 110 17.52 -14.43 -9.27
C ASN A 110 16.97 -13.38 -8.29
N TRP A 111 15.80 -13.68 -7.73
CA TRP A 111 15.26 -12.98 -6.57
C TRP A 111 15.85 -13.59 -5.30
N LYS A 112 16.36 -12.74 -4.42
CA LYS A 112 16.83 -13.14 -3.09
C LYS A 112 15.96 -12.51 -2.02
N GLU A 113 15.60 -13.30 -1.03
CA GLU A 113 14.88 -12.78 0.13
C GLU A 113 15.82 -11.91 0.97
N LEU A 114 15.33 -10.73 1.33
CA LEU A 114 16.01 -9.78 2.17
C LEU A 114 15.51 -9.86 3.61
N LEU A 115 14.19 -9.94 3.75
CA LEU A 115 13.51 -10.12 5.03
C LEU A 115 12.12 -10.73 4.83
N SER A 116 11.62 -11.39 5.87
CA SER A 116 10.24 -11.89 5.98
C SER A 116 9.67 -11.48 7.31
N VAL A 117 8.39 -11.12 7.32
CA VAL A 117 7.64 -10.71 8.51
C VAL A 117 6.31 -11.43 8.53
N ASP A 118 6.05 -12.09 9.64
CA ASP A 118 4.80 -12.78 9.93
C ASP A 118 4.05 -12.06 11.04
N ASP A 119 2.73 -12.12 10.99
CA ASP A 119 1.80 -11.58 12.00
C ASP A 119 2.01 -10.09 12.33
N ASN A 120 2.33 -9.29 11.29
CA ASN A 120 2.41 -7.85 11.43
C ASN A 120 1.01 -7.26 11.67
N TYR A 121 0.94 -6.29 12.56
CA TYR A 121 -0.26 -5.48 12.83
C TYR A 121 0.05 -3.97 12.85
N HIS A 122 1.28 -3.61 12.52
CA HIS A 122 1.73 -2.23 12.51
C HIS A 122 1.48 -1.57 11.14
N ARG A 123 1.04 -0.32 11.20
CA ARG A 123 0.91 0.53 10.01
C ARG A 123 2.28 0.90 9.45
N HIS A 124 3.22 1.26 10.31
CA HIS A 124 4.55 1.71 9.95
C HIS A 124 5.58 0.66 10.34
N CYS A 125 6.29 0.16 9.35
CA CYS A 125 7.34 -0.83 9.54
C CYS A 125 8.66 -0.25 9.03
N ILE A 126 9.70 -0.31 9.86
CA ILE A 126 11.04 0.18 9.54
C ILE A 126 12.00 -1.00 9.65
N HIS A 127 12.65 -1.32 8.54
CA HIS A 127 13.63 -2.39 8.44
C HIS A 127 15.00 -1.80 8.14
N ARG A 128 15.88 -1.86 9.12
CA ARG A 128 17.30 -1.50 8.95
C ARG A 128 18.09 -2.76 8.65
N LEU A 129 18.84 -2.72 7.56
CA LEU A 129 19.63 -3.84 7.12
C LEU A 129 20.98 -3.83 7.86
N GLU A 130 21.42 -4.97 8.34
CA GLU A 130 22.75 -5.11 8.93
C GLU A 130 23.86 -4.88 7.90
N ILE A 131 23.60 -5.30 6.66
CA ILE A 131 24.48 -5.10 5.52
C ILE A 131 23.65 -4.49 4.41
N SER A 132 24.10 -3.35 3.88
CA SER A 132 23.45 -2.71 2.72
C SER A 132 23.56 -3.62 1.49
N ILE A 133 22.54 -3.59 0.67
CA ILE A 133 22.49 -4.29 -0.60
C ILE A 133 22.56 -3.30 -1.76
N GLU A 134 23.06 -3.77 -2.91
CA GLU A 134 23.05 -3.03 -4.16
C GLU A 134 22.13 -3.76 -5.16
N THR A 135 21.13 -3.05 -5.69
CA THR A 135 20.13 -3.66 -6.58
C THR A 135 19.46 -2.64 -7.51
N GLU A 136 19.00 -3.09 -8.67
CA GLU A 136 18.15 -2.33 -9.58
C GLU A 136 16.65 -2.60 -9.34
N GLU A 137 16.30 -3.68 -8.63
CA GLU A 137 14.92 -4.06 -8.40
C GLU A 137 14.69 -4.53 -6.96
N LEU A 138 13.70 -3.93 -6.32
CA LEU A 138 13.20 -4.34 -5.01
C LEU A 138 11.72 -4.67 -5.12
N ARG A 139 11.28 -5.74 -4.49
CA ARG A 139 9.89 -6.15 -4.50
C ARG A 139 9.38 -6.36 -3.09
N VAL A 140 8.21 -5.82 -2.80
CA VAL A 140 7.43 -6.14 -1.59
C VAL A 140 6.34 -7.12 -2.01
N GLU A 141 6.37 -8.31 -1.47
CA GLU A 141 5.37 -9.36 -1.69
C GLU A 141 4.49 -9.47 -0.46
N VAL A 142 3.21 -9.19 -0.63
CA VAL A 142 2.19 -9.35 0.41
C VAL A 142 1.62 -10.76 0.31
N LEU A 143 1.81 -11.53 1.36
CA LEU A 143 1.40 -12.93 1.43
C LEU A 143 -0.01 -13.05 2.01
N ASN A 144 -0.31 -12.29 3.07
CA ASN A 144 -1.59 -12.28 3.74
C ASN A 144 -1.94 -10.89 4.28
N THR A 145 -3.23 -10.68 4.53
CA THR A 145 -3.79 -9.55 5.27
C THR A 145 -4.62 -10.07 6.44
N HIS A 146 -5.13 -9.18 7.28
CA HIS A 146 -5.99 -9.59 8.40
C HIS A 146 -7.45 -9.86 8.01
N GLY A 147 -7.86 -9.63 6.75
CA GLY A 147 -9.24 -9.95 6.36
C GLY A 147 -9.67 -9.55 4.95
N VAL A 148 -8.84 -8.83 4.19
CA VAL A 148 -9.15 -8.48 2.80
C VAL A 148 -8.27 -9.27 1.83
N ASN A 149 -8.74 -9.46 0.60
CA ASN A 149 -8.01 -10.21 -0.44
C ASN A 149 -7.07 -9.33 -1.29
N THR A 150 -6.89 -8.07 -0.91
CA THR A 150 -6.06 -7.12 -1.65
C THR A 150 -4.92 -6.61 -0.78
N ALA A 151 -3.72 -6.56 -1.35
CA ALA A 151 -2.59 -5.88 -0.74
C ALA A 151 -2.80 -4.36 -0.84
N ARG A 152 -2.50 -3.61 0.24
CA ARG A 152 -2.69 -2.18 0.30
C ARG A 152 -1.48 -1.50 0.93
N ILE A 153 -0.80 -0.66 0.16
CA ILE A 153 0.42 0.04 0.59
C ILE A 153 0.29 1.53 0.28
N TYR A 154 0.38 2.36 1.32
CA TYR A 154 0.41 3.81 1.19
C TYR A 154 1.78 4.31 0.74
N GLU A 155 2.85 3.74 1.28
CA GLU A 155 4.18 4.25 1.01
C GLU A 155 5.26 3.19 1.16
N ILE A 156 6.23 3.23 0.25
CA ILE A 156 7.50 2.52 0.31
C ILE A 156 8.60 3.57 0.18
N ARG A 157 9.50 3.63 1.16
CA ARG A 157 10.73 4.43 1.09
C ARG A 157 11.92 3.52 1.27
N VAL A 158 12.95 3.79 0.50
CA VAL A 158 14.24 3.10 0.59
C VAL A 158 15.36 4.15 0.76
N TYR A 159 16.35 3.83 1.60
CA TYR A 159 17.48 4.69 1.94
C TYR A 159 18.78 3.92 1.87
#